data_ace4b55fb7cafbb6f9d9e45fe074c41c
#
_entry.id   ace4b55fb7cafbb6f9d9e45fe074c41c
#
_cell.length_a   1.000
_cell.length_b   1.000
_cell.length_c   1.000
_cell.angle_alpha   90.00
_cell.angle_beta   90.00
_cell.angle_gamma   90.00
#
_symmetry.space_group_name_H-M   'P 1'
#
loop_
_entity.id
_entity.type
_entity.pdbx_description
1 polymer ?
#
loop_
_entity_poly.entity_id
_entity_poly.type
_entity_poly.pdbx_seq_one_letter_code
_entity_poly.pdbx_strand_id
1 'polypeptide(L)'
;MQSRKRILMPLAVFAAAALVPSLPTTVAAADRPAAADSARPTADWPAAKRVQPVSATIKVTGNRDFDFTRFVGTGALGGGDQTENQPPILELADKATVSNVIIGSPAADGIHCRGTCTLKNVWWEDVGEDAATFKGTAANQTMTIDGGGARKAADKVFQQNGPGTFVIKNFTVENFGKLYRSCGNCKTQYQRHVVLDNVTVKSPGLDVVGINSTPYGDTARLTRITIQGDPARKIVVCQKFRGVTSGEPAKVGSGPDGRNCIYKSSDITYK
;
A
#
# COMPACT_ATOMS: atom_id res chain seq x y z
N MET A 1 77.47 -0.29 4.84
CA MET A 1 78.07 -0.38 6.20
C MET A 1 77.09 -1.12 7.11
N GLN A 2 77.56 -2.21 7.65
CA GLN A 2 76.86 -3.14 8.54
C GLN A 2 76.59 -2.50 9.92
N SER A 3 75.46 -2.87 10.58
CA SER A 3 75.47 -3.16 12.01
C SER A 3 74.09 -3.63 12.49
N ARG A 4 74.01 -4.82 12.75
CA ARG A 4 73.98 -5.64 13.99
C ARG A 4 72.60 -5.65 14.71
N LYS A 5 71.99 -6.81 14.58
CA LYS A 5 70.89 -7.36 15.39
C LYS A 5 71.26 -7.40 16.90
N ARG A 6 70.33 -7.11 17.76
CA ARG A 6 70.31 -7.65 19.14
C ARG A 6 68.94 -8.35 19.36
N ILE A 7 69.07 -9.62 19.65
CA ILE A 7 68.06 -10.55 20.13
C ILE A 7 67.99 -10.40 21.66
N LEU A 8 66.82 -10.24 22.20
CA LEU A 8 66.51 -10.43 23.61
C LEU A 8 65.35 -11.41 23.73
N MET A 9 65.61 -12.55 24.35
CA MET A 9 64.67 -13.61 24.69
C MET A 9 63.82 -13.24 25.92
N PRO A 10 62.57 -13.75 25.99
CA PRO A 10 61.64 -13.43 27.07
C PRO A 10 61.77 -14.35 28.27
N LEU A 11 61.52 -13.78 29.41
CA LEU A 11 61.37 -14.45 30.68
C LEU A 11 59.95 -15.03 30.79
N ALA A 12 59.86 -16.34 31.01
CA ALA A 12 58.58 -17.02 31.23
C ALA A 12 58.15 -16.85 32.68
N VAL A 13 56.95 -16.27 32.88
CA VAL A 13 56.30 -16.28 34.20
C VAL A 13 55.21 -17.31 34.19
N PHE A 14 55.29 -18.34 34.98
CA PHE A 14 54.26 -19.33 35.24
C PHE A 14 53.19 -18.69 36.17
N ALA A 15 51.97 -18.49 35.67
CA ALA A 15 50.81 -18.18 36.51
C ALA A 15 49.98 -19.45 36.69
N ALA A 16 49.74 -19.87 37.88
CA ALA A 16 48.90 -21.00 38.26
C ALA A 16 47.45 -20.63 38.04
N ALA A 17 46.75 -21.39 37.21
CA ALA A 17 45.31 -21.23 37.00
C ALA A 17 44.54 -22.00 38.07
N ALA A 18 43.77 -21.28 38.89
CA ALA A 18 42.77 -21.86 39.77
C ALA A 18 41.50 -22.21 38.96
N LEU A 19 41.14 -23.47 38.90
CA LEU A 19 39.86 -23.94 38.35
C LEU A 19 38.73 -23.56 39.31
N VAL A 20 37.83 -22.69 38.85
CA VAL A 20 36.53 -22.44 39.47
C VAL A 20 35.50 -23.26 38.70
N PRO A 21 34.69 -24.12 39.33
CA PRO A 21 33.66 -24.86 38.66
C PRO A 21 32.50 -23.92 38.31
N SER A 22 32.25 -23.70 37.02
CA SER A 22 31.05 -22.99 36.51
C SER A 22 29.84 -23.91 36.57
N LEU A 23 28.88 -23.56 37.40
CA LEU A 23 27.53 -24.13 37.37
C LEU A 23 26.82 -23.67 36.08
N PRO A 24 26.08 -24.56 35.38
CA PRO A 24 25.29 -24.16 34.24
C PRO A 24 24.07 -23.38 34.72
N THR A 25 24.03 -22.10 34.46
CA THR A 25 22.78 -21.30 34.52
C THR A 25 21.90 -21.68 33.36
N THR A 26 20.88 -22.48 33.62
CA THR A 26 19.76 -22.67 32.69
C THR A 26 19.00 -21.36 32.61
N VAL A 27 19.20 -20.61 31.54
CA VAL A 27 18.32 -19.48 31.16
C VAL A 27 17.02 -20.10 30.67
N ALA A 28 15.98 -20.01 31.51
CA ALA A 28 14.63 -20.31 31.08
C ALA A 28 14.27 -19.37 29.91
N ALA A 29 14.00 -19.93 28.73
CA ALA A 29 13.45 -19.20 27.63
C ALA A 29 12.05 -18.69 28.08
N ALA A 30 11.92 -17.36 28.25
CA ALA A 30 10.64 -16.74 28.48
C ALA A 30 9.78 -17.00 27.24
N ASP A 31 8.71 -17.75 27.41
CA ASP A 31 7.67 -17.88 26.41
C ASP A 31 7.20 -16.49 25.99
N ARG A 32 7.59 -16.11 24.80
CA ARG A 32 7.02 -14.94 24.13
C ARG A 32 5.56 -15.28 23.86
N PRO A 33 4.58 -14.51 24.37
CA PRO A 33 3.21 -14.77 24.02
C PRO A 33 3.10 -14.71 22.49
N ALA A 34 2.57 -15.77 21.88
CA ALA A 34 2.26 -15.81 20.48
C ALA A 34 1.39 -14.57 20.18
N ALA A 35 1.85 -13.73 19.26
CA ALA A 35 1.04 -12.62 18.79
C ALA A 35 -0.31 -13.22 18.38
N ALA A 36 -1.38 -12.73 19.01
CA ALA A 36 -2.73 -13.15 18.69
C ALA A 36 -2.90 -13.02 17.17
N ASP A 37 -3.15 -14.14 16.52
CA ASP A 37 -3.51 -14.20 15.12
C ASP A 37 -4.79 -13.37 14.98
N SER A 38 -4.62 -12.10 14.59
CA SER A 38 -5.75 -11.21 14.39
C SER A 38 -6.59 -11.85 13.28
N ALA A 39 -7.73 -12.40 13.66
CA ALA A 39 -8.68 -13.07 12.80
C ALA A 39 -8.81 -12.27 11.50
N ARG A 40 -8.44 -12.90 10.40
CA ARG A 40 -8.47 -12.33 9.06
C ARG A 40 -9.90 -11.91 8.77
N PRO A 41 -10.17 -10.62 8.48
CA PRO A 41 -11.50 -10.22 8.06
C PRO A 41 -11.83 -10.98 6.75
N THR A 42 -12.73 -11.93 6.79
CA THR A 42 -13.51 -12.26 5.59
C THR A 42 -14.22 -10.98 5.25
N ALA A 43 -13.96 -10.39 4.07
CA ALA A 43 -14.57 -9.16 3.70
C ALA A 43 -16.05 -9.40 3.41
N ASP A 44 -16.86 -9.44 4.46
CA ASP A 44 -18.30 -9.33 4.32
C ASP A 44 -18.59 -7.86 4.00
N TRP A 45 -19.12 -7.64 2.81
CA TRP A 45 -19.50 -6.31 2.35
C TRP A 45 -20.56 -5.74 3.27
N PRO A 46 -20.36 -4.58 3.90
CA PRO A 46 -21.30 -4.06 4.88
C PRO A 46 -22.59 -3.64 4.21
N ALA A 47 -23.71 -3.91 4.87
CA ALA A 47 -24.98 -3.33 4.48
C ALA A 47 -24.99 -1.82 4.72
N ALA A 48 -25.48 -1.05 3.73
CA ALA A 48 -25.66 0.38 3.92
C ALA A 48 -26.77 0.66 4.93
N LYS A 49 -26.52 1.52 5.90
CA LYS A 49 -27.55 1.99 6.84
C LYS A 49 -28.49 3.03 6.20
N ARG A 50 -27.97 3.77 5.21
CA ARG A 50 -28.75 4.74 4.41
C ARG A 50 -28.10 4.92 3.05
N VAL A 51 -28.84 5.42 2.09
CA VAL A 51 -28.37 5.80 0.76
C VAL A 51 -28.50 7.31 0.60
N GLN A 52 -27.45 7.96 0.13
CA GLN A 52 -27.40 9.39 -0.10
C GLN A 52 -26.97 9.68 -1.53
N PRO A 53 -27.89 10.18 -2.40
CA PRO A 53 -27.53 10.74 -3.70
C PRO A 53 -26.67 11.99 -3.51
N VAL A 54 -25.65 12.15 -4.36
CA VAL A 54 -24.69 13.27 -4.29
C VAL A 54 -24.50 13.85 -5.68
N SER A 55 -24.83 15.12 -5.85
CA SER A 55 -24.68 15.85 -7.13
C SER A 55 -23.50 16.81 -7.15
N ALA A 56 -22.84 17.03 -6.02
CA ALA A 56 -21.63 17.85 -5.88
C ALA A 56 -20.68 17.24 -4.86
N THR A 57 -19.38 17.41 -5.05
CA THR A 57 -18.33 16.91 -4.14
C THR A 57 -18.55 17.35 -2.71
N ILE A 58 -18.56 16.40 -1.77
CA ILE A 58 -18.59 16.66 -0.35
C ILE A 58 -17.14 16.90 0.12
N LYS A 59 -16.88 18.12 0.61
CA LYS A 59 -15.58 18.47 1.19
C LYS A 59 -15.53 18.06 2.66
N VAL A 60 -14.45 17.39 3.05
CA VAL A 60 -14.24 16.89 4.41
C VAL A 60 -13.00 17.54 5.00
N THR A 61 -13.19 18.26 6.12
CA THR A 61 -12.11 18.79 6.95
C THR A 61 -12.17 18.12 8.32
N GLY A 62 -11.04 17.65 8.85
CA GLY A 62 -11.00 16.92 10.11
C GLY A 62 -11.58 15.50 10.04
N ASN A 63 -12.08 14.98 11.15
CA ASN A 63 -12.53 13.60 11.26
C ASN A 63 -14.03 13.48 11.07
N ARG A 64 -14.49 12.56 10.22
CA ARG A 64 -15.90 12.32 9.98
C ARG A 64 -16.21 10.84 9.85
N ASP A 65 -17.09 10.33 10.67
CA ASP A 65 -17.72 9.03 10.54
C ASP A 65 -19.03 9.16 9.74
N PHE A 66 -19.18 8.34 8.70
CA PHE A 66 -20.37 8.36 7.85
C PHE A 66 -21.34 7.20 8.16
N ASP A 67 -21.06 6.42 9.20
CA ASP A 67 -21.95 5.38 9.73
C ASP A 67 -22.54 4.48 8.63
N PHE A 68 -21.68 3.97 7.73
CA PHE A 68 -22.06 3.14 6.58
C PHE A 68 -23.10 3.77 5.65
N THR A 69 -23.07 5.10 5.50
CA THR A 69 -23.81 5.76 4.43
C THR A 69 -23.24 5.35 3.08
N ARG A 70 -24.13 4.89 2.17
CA ARG A 70 -23.82 4.67 0.75
C ARG A 70 -24.01 5.95 -0.01
N PHE A 71 -22.94 6.50 -0.57
CA PHE A 71 -22.99 7.64 -1.49
C PHE A 71 -23.12 7.15 -2.93
N VAL A 72 -24.04 7.75 -3.67
CA VAL A 72 -24.31 7.44 -5.08
C VAL A 72 -24.26 8.75 -5.88
N GLY A 73 -23.39 8.81 -6.86
CA GLY A 73 -23.24 10.00 -7.71
C GLY A 73 -24.48 10.27 -8.55
N THR A 74 -24.82 11.54 -8.70
CA THR A 74 -25.91 12.01 -9.57
C THR A 74 -25.49 13.32 -10.25
N GLY A 75 -26.20 13.75 -11.29
CA GLY A 75 -25.86 15.00 -12.00
C GLY A 75 -24.40 15.01 -12.46
N ALA A 76 -23.62 16.00 -12.02
CA ALA A 76 -22.20 16.12 -12.36
C ALA A 76 -21.32 14.98 -11.80
N LEU A 77 -21.80 14.24 -10.81
CA LEU A 77 -21.15 13.06 -10.22
C LEU A 77 -21.79 11.75 -10.70
N GLY A 78 -22.65 11.80 -11.72
CA GLY A 78 -23.34 10.63 -12.23
C GLY A 78 -22.52 9.75 -13.18
N GLY A 79 -21.24 10.07 -13.40
CA GLY A 79 -20.32 9.25 -14.18
C GLY A 79 -19.79 8.05 -13.38
N GLY A 80 -19.52 6.96 -14.08
CA GLY A 80 -18.94 5.74 -13.51
C GLY A 80 -18.03 5.06 -14.51
N ASP A 81 -17.67 5.74 -15.59
CA ASP A 81 -16.77 5.29 -16.64
C ASP A 81 -15.32 5.74 -16.38
N GLN A 82 -14.42 5.45 -17.31
CA GLN A 82 -12.99 5.79 -17.23
C GLN A 82 -12.68 7.17 -17.83
N THR A 83 -13.67 8.08 -17.89
CA THR A 83 -13.44 9.45 -18.36
C THR A 83 -12.59 10.22 -17.35
N GLU A 84 -11.45 10.71 -17.80
CA GLU A 84 -10.49 11.47 -16.97
C GLU A 84 -11.09 12.81 -16.49
N ASN A 85 -10.61 13.30 -15.34
CA ASN A 85 -10.98 14.58 -14.73
C ASN A 85 -12.41 14.66 -14.21
N GLN A 86 -13.05 13.56 -13.91
CA GLN A 86 -14.30 13.57 -13.16
C GLN A 86 -14.08 14.16 -11.75
N PRO A 87 -15.06 14.89 -11.18
CA PRO A 87 -14.97 15.31 -9.79
C PRO A 87 -15.18 14.12 -8.84
N PRO A 88 -14.57 14.13 -7.63
CA PRO A 88 -14.75 13.04 -6.67
C PRO A 88 -16.07 13.15 -5.90
N ILE A 89 -16.57 12.03 -5.38
CA ILE A 89 -17.68 12.02 -4.40
C ILE A 89 -17.25 12.73 -3.10
N LEU A 90 -16.06 12.40 -2.56
CA LEU A 90 -15.50 13.04 -1.38
C LEU A 90 -14.15 13.67 -1.72
N GLU A 91 -13.90 14.87 -1.21
CA GLU A 91 -12.58 15.50 -1.24
C GLU A 91 -12.11 15.78 0.18
N LEU A 92 -11.01 15.17 0.59
CA LEU A 92 -10.42 15.26 1.91
C LEU A 92 -9.32 16.31 1.93
N ALA A 93 -9.45 17.28 2.85
CA ALA A 93 -8.39 18.23 3.15
C ALA A 93 -7.20 17.54 3.88
N ASP A 94 -6.08 18.24 3.99
CA ASP A 94 -4.93 17.74 4.76
C ASP A 94 -5.33 17.40 6.20
N LYS A 95 -4.85 16.25 6.69
CA LYS A 95 -5.13 15.65 8.01
C LYS A 95 -6.57 15.19 8.23
N ALA A 96 -7.40 15.16 7.19
CA ALA A 96 -8.77 14.66 7.31
C ALA A 96 -8.80 13.12 7.42
N THR A 97 -9.77 12.63 8.18
CA THR A 97 -10.07 11.19 8.29
C THR A 97 -11.55 10.96 8.01
N VAL A 98 -11.85 9.96 7.18
CA VAL A 98 -13.21 9.44 7.02
C VAL A 98 -13.28 7.99 7.48
N SER A 99 -14.42 7.59 8.04
CA SER A 99 -14.65 6.20 8.45
C SER A 99 -16.04 5.72 8.08
N ASN A 100 -16.16 4.38 7.90
CA ASN A 100 -17.42 3.69 7.68
C ASN A 100 -18.20 4.29 6.49
N VAL A 101 -17.56 4.32 5.30
CA VAL A 101 -18.12 4.88 4.06
C VAL A 101 -18.37 3.76 3.08
N ILE A 102 -19.49 3.84 2.36
CA ILE A 102 -19.73 3.03 1.17
C ILE A 102 -19.85 3.97 -0.04
N ILE A 103 -19.02 3.77 -1.05
CA ILE A 103 -19.16 4.41 -2.35
C ILE A 103 -19.90 3.42 -3.26
N GLY A 104 -21.12 3.77 -3.61
CA GLY A 104 -21.95 3.01 -4.53
C GLY A 104 -21.70 3.42 -6.00
N SER A 105 -22.57 2.99 -6.89
CA SER A 105 -22.48 3.33 -8.32
C SER A 105 -23.67 4.20 -8.74
N PRO A 106 -23.43 5.24 -9.57
CA PRO A 106 -22.16 5.74 -10.10
C PRO A 106 -21.24 6.33 -9.02
N ALA A 107 -19.91 6.15 -9.21
CA ALA A 107 -18.89 6.52 -8.23
C ALA A 107 -18.01 7.72 -8.64
N ALA A 108 -18.19 8.24 -9.87
CA ALA A 108 -17.36 9.31 -10.45
C ALA A 108 -15.84 9.02 -10.25
N ASP A 109 -15.03 9.98 -9.76
CA ASP A 109 -13.61 9.76 -9.41
C ASP A 109 -13.44 9.54 -7.89
N GLY A 110 -14.34 8.75 -7.30
CA GLY A 110 -14.25 8.22 -5.94
C GLY A 110 -13.90 9.26 -4.87
N ILE A 111 -12.71 9.14 -4.26
CA ILE A 111 -12.27 9.99 -3.14
C ILE A 111 -10.92 10.63 -3.47
N HIS A 112 -10.84 11.97 -3.39
CA HIS A 112 -9.57 12.69 -3.50
C HIS A 112 -8.99 13.05 -2.13
N CYS A 113 -7.69 12.82 -1.96
CA CYS A 113 -6.93 13.23 -0.78
C CYS A 113 -5.96 14.35 -1.15
N ARG A 114 -6.12 15.54 -0.56
CA ARG A 114 -5.33 16.75 -0.89
C ARG A 114 -4.07 16.92 -0.04
N GLY A 115 -3.80 15.99 0.87
CA GLY A 115 -2.66 16.05 1.77
C GLY A 115 -2.47 14.74 2.50
N THR A 116 -2.14 14.75 3.78
CA THR A 116 -2.21 13.56 4.64
C THR A 116 -3.66 13.22 4.94
N CYS A 117 -4.12 12.04 4.56
CA CYS A 117 -5.51 11.62 4.80
C CYS A 117 -5.57 10.17 5.29
N THR A 118 -6.63 9.85 6.03
CA THR A 118 -6.91 8.47 6.44
C THR A 118 -8.33 8.06 6.06
N LEU A 119 -8.45 6.95 5.36
CA LEU A 119 -9.70 6.30 5.00
C LEU A 119 -9.79 5.00 5.81
N LYS A 120 -10.72 4.93 6.77
CA LYS A 120 -10.92 3.76 7.64
C LYS A 120 -12.20 3.04 7.28
N ASN A 121 -12.08 1.75 6.98
CA ASN A 121 -13.25 0.92 6.70
C ASN A 121 -14.14 1.51 5.59
N VAL A 122 -13.53 1.77 4.43
CA VAL A 122 -14.19 2.36 3.26
C VAL A 122 -14.37 1.29 2.18
N TRP A 123 -15.53 1.26 1.56
CA TRP A 123 -15.98 0.21 0.65
C TRP A 123 -16.43 0.81 -0.68
N TRP A 124 -15.86 0.38 -1.79
CA TRP A 124 -16.23 0.77 -3.15
C TRP A 124 -16.90 -0.42 -3.84
N GLU A 125 -18.23 -0.34 -4.01
CA GLU A 125 -19.05 -1.44 -4.56
C GLU A 125 -18.89 -1.60 -6.08
N ASP A 126 -18.57 -0.51 -6.75
CA ASP A 126 -18.34 -0.45 -8.19
C ASP A 126 -17.46 0.78 -8.46
N VAL A 127 -16.18 0.54 -8.69
CA VAL A 127 -15.20 1.62 -8.85
C VAL A 127 -15.46 2.36 -10.16
N GLY A 128 -15.55 3.69 -10.09
CA GLY A 128 -15.67 4.56 -11.26
C GLY A 128 -14.34 4.73 -11.98
N GLU A 129 -13.85 5.97 -12.12
CA GLU A 129 -12.54 6.23 -12.73
C GLU A 129 -11.44 5.68 -11.82
N ASP A 130 -11.35 6.16 -10.58
CA ASP A 130 -10.53 5.58 -9.50
C ASP A 130 -11.37 5.43 -8.22
N ALA A 131 -11.04 4.48 -7.36
CA ALA A 131 -11.63 4.41 -6.02
C ALA A 131 -11.14 5.55 -5.15
N ALA A 132 -9.84 5.82 -5.16
CA ALA A 132 -9.28 7.00 -4.51
C ALA A 132 -7.95 7.44 -5.13
N THR A 133 -7.76 8.78 -5.17
CA THR A 133 -6.57 9.42 -5.74
C THR A 133 -5.84 10.27 -4.72
N PHE A 134 -4.54 9.99 -4.51
CA PHE A 134 -3.66 10.78 -3.67
C PHE A 134 -3.10 11.96 -4.44
N LYS A 135 -3.55 13.16 -4.09
CA LYS A 135 -3.14 14.45 -4.68
C LYS A 135 -2.35 15.32 -3.69
N GLY A 136 -1.55 14.69 -2.82
CA GLY A 136 -0.63 15.39 -1.92
C GLY A 136 0.40 16.23 -2.67
N THR A 137 0.98 17.21 -1.97
CA THR A 137 1.91 18.20 -2.56
C THR A 137 3.32 18.16 -1.96
N ALA A 138 3.51 17.39 -0.87
CA ALA A 138 4.78 17.28 -0.16
C ALA A 138 5.18 15.82 0.09
N ALA A 139 6.48 15.54 0.02
CA ALA A 139 7.03 14.18 0.14
C ALA A 139 6.82 13.54 1.53
N ASN A 140 6.56 14.32 2.56
CA ASN A 140 6.27 13.84 3.91
C ASN A 140 4.77 13.58 4.17
N GLN A 141 3.90 13.78 3.17
CA GLN A 141 2.47 13.48 3.28
C GLN A 141 2.19 12.00 3.04
N THR A 142 1.15 11.50 3.70
CA THR A 142 0.76 10.09 3.62
C THR A 142 -0.74 9.95 3.45
N MET A 143 -1.16 9.20 2.44
CA MET A 143 -2.54 8.72 2.35
C MET A 143 -2.60 7.28 2.89
N THR A 144 -3.52 7.03 3.82
CA THR A 144 -3.69 5.70 4.43
C THR A 144 -5.08 5.16 4.17
N ILE A 145 -5.14 3.96 3.61
CA ILE A 145 -6.33 3.10 3.55
C ILE A 145 -6.17 2.04 4.63
N ASP A 146 -7.10 1.97 5.58
CA ASP A 146 -7.07 1.01 6.70
C ASP A 146 -8.40 0.29 6.82
N GLY A 147 -8.46 -0.92 6.31
CA GLY A 147 -9.68 -1.70 6.23
C GLY A 147 -10.61 -1.29 5.07
N GLY A 148 -11.60 -2.12 4.81
CA GLY A 148 -12.54 -1.95 3.72
C GLY A 148 -12.24 -2.82 2.50
N GLY A 149 -12.85 -2.48 1.38
CA GLY A 149 -12.68 -3.23 0.14
C GLY A 149 -13.11 -2.47 -1.11
N ALA A 150 -12.60 -2.89 -2.27
CA ALA A 150 -13.01 -2.38 -3.57
C ALA A 150 -13.26 -3.52 -4.55
N ARG A 151 -14.18 -3.32 -5.48
CA ARG A 151 -14.48 -4.26 -6.54
C ARG A 151 -14.88 -3.58 -7.83
N LYS A 152 -14.74 -4.34 -8.94
CA LYS A 152 -15.14 -3.93 -10.29
C LYS A 152 -14.39 -2.68 -10.79
N ALA A 153 -13.10 -2.57 -10.51
CA ALA A 153 -12.27 -1.50 -11.04
C ALA A 153 -11.81 -1.87 -12.46
N ALA A 154 -12.32 -1.17 -13.47
CA ALA A 154 -11.98 -1.44 -14.86
C ALA A 154 -10.48 -1.20 -15.15
N ASP A 155 -9.87 -0.19 -14.52
CA ASP A 155 -8.44 0.10 -14.62
C ASP A 155 -7.78 0.14 -13.23
N LYS A 156 -7.91 1.22 -12.48
CA LYS A 156 -7.19 1.41 -11.20
C LYS A 156 -8.15 1.43 -10.01
N VAL A 157 -7.71 0.90 -8.88
CA VAL A 157 -8.39 1.11 -7.60
C VAL A 157 -7.83 2.36 -6.93
N PHE A 158 -6.50 2.44 -6.79
CA PHE A 158 -5.85 3.59 -6.16
C PHE A 158 -4.79 4.19 -7.08
N GLN A 159 -4.87 5.51 -7.23
CA GLN A 159 -3.89 6.28 -7.99
C GLN A 159 -3.13 7.26 -7.11
N GLN A 160 -1.83 7.40 -7.33
CA GLN A 160 -1.02 8.41 -6.67
C GLN A 160 -0.47 9.40 -7.69
N ASN A 161 -0.94 10.66 -7.61
CA ASN A 161 -0.49 11.75 -8.48
C ASN A 161 0.61 12.58 -7.81
N GLY A 162 0.45 12.88 -6.53
CA GLY A 162 1.43 13.65 -5.75
C GLY A 162 2.60 12.83 -5.22
N PRO A 163 3.62 13.50 -4.65
CA PRO A 163 4.69 12.84 -3.91
C PRO A 163 4.22 12.26 -2.58
N GLY A 164 5.09 11.56 -1.86
CA GLY A 164 4.81 11.01 -0.54
C GLY A 164 4.55 9.53 -0.52
N THR A 165 3.86 9.05 0.52
CA THR A 165 3.63 7.62 0.76
C THR A 165 2.15 7.27 0.71
N PHE A 166 1.82 6.23 -0.01
CA PHE A 166 0.49 5.60 0.01
C PHE A 166 0.55 4.31 0.83
N VAL A 167 -0.28 4.19 1.86
CA VAL A 167 -0.34 3.01 2.72
C VAL A 167 -1.69 2.31 2.52
N ILE A 168 -1.66 1.02 2.19
CA ILE A 168 -2.84 0.18 2.04
C ILE A 168 -2.70 -0.98 3.01
N LYS A 169 -3.60 -1.09 3.98
CA LYS A 169 -3.55 -2.16 4.97
C LYS A 169 -4.93 -2.71 5.32
N ASN A 170 -4.96 -4.01 5.69
CA ASN A 170 -6.20 -4.69 6.08
C ASN A 170 -7.30 -4.60 5.01
N PHE A 171 -6.94 -4.66 3.75
CA PHE A 171 -7.80 -4.35 2.61
C PHE A 171 -8.10 -5.57 1.74
N THR A 172 -9.27 -5.60 1.12
CA THR A 172 -9.63 -6.63 0.14
C THR A 172 -9.98 -6.00 -1.21
N VAL A 173 -9.44 -6.55 -2.29
CA VAL A 173 -9.81 -6.15 -3.66
C VAL A 173 -10.25 -7.36 -4.47
N GLU A 174 -11.27 -7.19 -5.32
CA GLU A 174 -11.75 -8.23 -6.22
C GLU A 174 -12.18 -7.65 -7.58
N ASN A 175 -11.89 -8.36 -8.67
CA ASN A 175 -12.21 -7.96 -10.05
C ASN A 175 -11.71 -6.54 -10.37
N PHE A 176 -10.42 -6.45 -10.67
CA PHE A 176 -9.75 -5.15 -10.81
C PHE A 176 -8.67 -5.18 -11.89
N GLY A 177 -8.34 -4.02 -12.44
CA GLY A 177 -7.15 -3.87 -13.28
C GLY A 177 -5.87 -3.78 -12.42
N LYS A 178 -5.65 -2.67 -11.73
CA LYS A 178 -4.50 -2.46 -10.84
C LYS A 178 -4.98 -2.01 -9.47
N LEU A 179 -4.49 -2.68 -8.38
CA LEU A 179 -4.86 -2.21 -7.04
C LEU A 179 -4.22 -0.85 -6.73
N TYR A 180 -2.96 -0.67 -7.08
CA TYR A 180 -2.28 0.62 -6.93
C TYR A 180 -1.50 0.98 -8.19
N ARG A 181 -1.53 2.25 -8.56
CA ARG A 181 -0.74 2.79 -9.66
C ARG A 181 -0.15 4.17 -9.33
N SER A 182 1.17 4.30 -9.39
CA SER A 182 1.81 5.62 -9.50
C SER A 182 1.39 6.24 -10.82
N CYS A 183 1.00 7.53 -10.84
CA CYS A 183 0.64 8.18 -12.08
C CYS A 183 1.75 8.03 -13.13
N GLY A 184 1.45 7.33 -14.21
CA GLY A 184 2.42 6.92 -15.21
C GLY A 184 2.87 8.05 -16.13
N ASN A 185 1.99 9.04 -16.36
CA ASN A 185 2.14 10.09 -17.36
C ASN A 185 1.70 11.48 -16.86
N CYS A 186 1.65 11.69 -15.56
CA CYS A 186 1.41 13.01 -14.99
C CYS A 186 2.43 14.03 -15.53
N LYS A 187 1.96 15.25 -15.87
CA LYS A 187 2.82 16.35 -16.37
C LYS A 187 3.98 16.65 -15.43
N THR A 188 3.74 16.57 -14.11
CA THR A 188 4.77 16.66 -13.08
C THR A 188 4.93 15.29 -12.44
N GLN A 189 6.14 14.78 -12.43
CA GLN A 189 6.47 13.51 -11.85
C GLN A 189 7.27 13.66 -10.55
N TYR A 190 7.11 12.68 -9.66
CA TYR A 190 7.75 12.64 -8.35
C TYR A 190 8.25 11.22 -8.07
N GLN A 191 9.15 11.07 -7.14
CA GLN A 191 9.36 9.80 -6.47
C GLN A 191 8.17 9.52 -5.54
N ARG A 192 7.59 8.32 -5.63
CA ARG A 192 6.43 7.88 -4.85
C ARG A 192 6.75 6.59 -4.13
N HIS A 193 6.12 6.42 -2.99
CA HIS A 193 6.28 5.22 -2.17
C HIS A 193 4.91 4.60 -1.90
N VAL A 194 4.81 3.28 -2.07
CA VAL A 194 3.62 2.54 -1.66
C VAL A 194 3.97 1.42 -0.69
N VAL A 195 3.16 1.26 0.34
CA VAL A 195 3.30 0.20 1.34
C VAL A 195 1.98 -0.57 1.41
N LEU A 196 2.05 -1.88 1.19
CA LEU A 196 0.93 -2.79 1.34
C LEU A 196 1.22 -3.74 2.51
N ASP A 197 0.23 -3.89 3.40
CA ASP A 197 0.33 -4.83 4.50
C ASP A 197 -1.02 -5.50 4.80
N ASN A 198 -1.05 -6.83 4.88
CA ASN A 198 -2.26 -7.60 5.14
C ASN A 198 -3.38 -7.30 4.11
N VAL A 199 -3.08 -7.51 2.83
CA VAL A 199 -4.00 -7.26 1.72
C VAL A 199 -4.42 -8.58 1.08
N THR A 200 -5.73 -8.74 0.87
CA THR A 200 -6.30 -9.87 0.12
C THR A 200 -6.68 -9.42 -1.29
N VAL A 201 -6.15 -10.12 -2.27
CA VAL A 201 -6.37 -9.89 -3.70
C VAL A 201 -7.14 -11.08 -4.26
N LYS A 202 -8.32 -10.86 -4.83
CA LYS A 202 -9.15 -11.91 -5.46
C LYS A 202 -9.16 -11.74 -6.97
N SER A 203 -8.83 -12.80 -7.68
CA SER A 203 -8.91 -12.85 -9.15
C SER A 203 -10.36 -12.63 -9.65
N PRO A 204 -10.57 -12.02 -10.84
CA PRO A 204 -9.56 -11.58 -11.78
C PRO A 204 -8.91 -10.24 -11.41
N GLY A 205 -7.64 -10.08 -11.80
CA GLY A 205 -6.86 -8.86 -11.62
C GLY A 205 -5.63 -8.87 -12.52
N LEU A 206 -5.03 -7.70 -12.76
CA LEU A 206 -3.81 -7.57 -13.56
C LEU A 206 -2.56 -7.36 -12.70
N ASP A 207 -2.48 -6.23 -11.99
CA ASP A 207 -1.30 -5.88 -11.19
C ASP A 207 -1.71 -5.54 -9.75
N VAL A 208 -0.99 -6.09 -8.73
CA VAL A 208 -1.19 -5.62 -7.35
C VAL A 208 -0.66 -4.20 -7.23
N VAL A 209 0.59 -3.95 -7.64
CA VAL A 209 1.12 -2.59 -7.70
C VAL A 209 1.82 -2.32 -9.02
N GLY A 210 1.63 -1.11 -9.57
CA GLY A 210 2.35 -0.58 -10.71
C GLY A 210 3.10 0.71 -10.33
N ILE A 211 4.44 0.71 -10.45
CA ILE A 211 5.29 1.81 -10.00
C ILE A 211 6.21 2.32 -11.11
N ASN A 212 6.57 3.60 -11.08
CA ASN A 212 7.53 4.20 -12.02
C ASN A 212 8.96 4.03 -11.49
N SER A 213 9.51 2.82 -11.62
CA SER A 213 10.84 2.50 -11.13
C SER A 213 11.94 3.31 -11.81
N THR A 214 11.72 3.74 -13.05
CA THR A 214 12.64 4.55 -13.84
C THR A 214 11.89 5.68 -14.56
N PRO A 215 12.42 6.89 -14.66
CA PRO A 215 13.63 7.38 -13.99
C PRO A 215 13.38 7.81 -12.54
N TYR A 216 12.14 7.75 -12.03
CA TYR A 216 11.71 8.42 -10.79
C TYR A 216 12.04 7.65 -9.51
N GLY A 217 12.39 6.37 -9.59
CA GLY A 217 12.84 5.59 -8.43
C GLY A 217 11.75 5.26 -7.42
N ASP A 218 10.50 5.12 -7.87
CA ASP A 218 9.38 4.72 -7.01
C ASP A 218 9.69 3.41 -6.29
N THR A 219 9.12 3.24 -5.10
CA THR A 219 9.26 2.00 -4.32
C THR A 219 7.91 1.42 -3.90
N ALA A 220 7.81 0.11 -3.90
CA ALA A 220 6.69 -0.65 -3.37
C ALA A 220 7.19 -1.67 -2.34
N ARG A 221 6.74 -1.56 -1.09
CA ARG A 221 6.99 -2.54 -0.03
C ARG A 221 5.73 -3.33 0.24
N LEU A 222 5.81 -4.65 0.14
CA LEU A 222 4.67 -5.53 0.32
C LEU A 222 4.95 -6.57 1.40
N THR A 223 4.00 -6.73 2.33
CA THR A 223 4.03 -7.73 3.38
C THR A 223 2.64 -8.37 3.53
N ARG A 224 2.57 -9.67 3.82
CA ARG A 224 1.34 -10.40 4.09
C ARG A 224 0.26 -10.25 3.00
N ILE A 225 0.64 -10.43 1.73
CA ILE A 225 -0.29 -10.37 0.60
C ILE A 225 -0.85 -11.77 0.36
N THR A 226 -2.17 -11.88 0.27
CA THR A 226 -2.84 -13.12 -0.13
C THR A 226 -3.51 -12.95 -1.47
N ILE A 227 -3.16 -13.78 -2.45
CA ILE A 227 -3.78 -13.85 -3.77
C ILE A 227 -4.66 -15.09 -3.81
N GLN A 228 -5.96 -14.90 -4.12
CA GLN A 228 -6.97 -15.95 -4.15
C GLN A 228 -7.52 -16.13 -5.58
N GLY A 229 -7.71 -17.40 -5.96
CA GLY A 229 -8.34 -17.75 -7.25
C GLY A 229 -7.44 -17.48 -8.46
N ASP A 230 -6.11 -17.42 -8.28
CA ASP A 230 -5.13 -17.27 -9.38
C ASP A 230 -4.11 -18.43 -9.39
N PRO A 231 -4.56 -19.66 -9.69
CA PRO A 231 -3.68 -20.84 -9.68
C PRO A 231 -2.58 -20.78 -10.76
N ALA A 232 -2.79 -20.01 -11.82
CA ALA A 232 -1.83 -19.79 -12.89
C ALA A 232 -0.86 -18.64 -12.62
N ARG A 233 -0.99 -17.94 -11.47
CA ARG A 233 -0.17 -16.80 -11.04
C ARG A 233 -0.03 -15.71 -12.11
N LYS A 234 -1.16 -15.35 -12.71
CA LYS A 234 -1.23 -14.32 -13.76
C LYS A 234 -1.22 -12.90 -13.21
N ILE A 235 -1.67 -12.72 -11.96
CA ILE A 235 -1.65 -11.42 -11.30
C ILE A 235 -0.20 -11.03 -10.98
N VAL A 236 0.27 -9.94 -11.56
CA VAL A 236 1.63 -9.42 -11.33
C VAL A 236 1.68 -8.72 -9.97
N VAL A 237 2.53 -9.21 -9.06
CA VAL A 237 2.63 -8.64 -7.70
C VAL A 237 3.20 -7.23 -7.73
N CYS A 238 4.24 -6.97 -8.51
CA CYS A 238 4.84 -5.65 -8.66
C CYS A 238 5.30 -5.45 -10.09
N GLN A 239 4.60 -4.59 -10.83
CA GLN A 239 4.94 -4.20 -12.20
C GLN A 239 5.74 -2.91 -12.18
N LYS A 240 6.90 -2.92 -12.84
CA LYS A 240 7.76 -1.75 -12.98
C LYS A 240 7.55 -1.09 -14.34
N PHE A 241 7.46 0.24 -14.34
CA PHE A 241 7.29 1.05 -15.53
C PHE A 241 8.40 2.09 -15.67
N ARG A 242 8.65 2.50 -16.90
CA ARG A 242 9.27 3.77 -17.23
C ARG A 242 8.18 4.83 -17.21
N GLY A 243 8.14 5.66 -16.18
CA GLY A 243 7.22 6.79 -16.10
C GLY A 243 7.61 7.88 -17.09
N VAL A 244 6.62 8.62 -17.58
CA VAL A 244 6.77 9.70 -18.55
C VAL A 244 6.01 10.95 -18.09
N THR A 245 6.16 12.06 -18.80
CA THR A 245 5.37 13.29 -18.54
C THR A 245 4.27 13.49 -19.58
N SER A 246 4.24 12.65 -20.60
CA SER A 246 3.20 12.57 -21.65
C SER A 246 3.28 11.23 -22.38
N GLY A 247 2.18 10.79 -22.99
CA GLY A 247 2.10 9.51 -23.69
C GLY A 247 1.97 8.33 -22.71
N GLU A 248 2.22 7.13 -23.21
CA GLU A 248 2.03 5.89 -22.46
C GLU A 248 3.31 5.42 -21.76
N PRO A 249 3.28 5.12 -20.44
CA PRO A 249 4.42 4.55 -19.74
C PRO A 249 4.68 3.12 -20.18
N ALA A 250 5.95 2.79 -20.45
CA ALA A 250 6.36 1.45 -20.90
C ALA A 250 6.66 0.51 -19.71
N LYS A 251 6.22 -0.75 -19.78
CA LYS A 251 6.65 -1.81 -18.85
C LYS A 251 8.15 -2.08 -19.01
N VAL A 252 8.90 -2.13 -17.91
CA VAL A 252 10.36 -2.35 -17.90
C VAL A 252 10.79 -3.55 -17.06
N GLY A 253 9.84 -4.26 -16.47
CA GLY A 253 10.10 -5.47 -15.69
C GLY A 253 9.08 -5.66 -14.59
N SER A 254 9.15 -6.78 -13.87
CA SER A 254 8.27 -7.10 -12.76
C SER A 254 9.01 -7.91 -11.69
N GLY A 255 8.33 -8.15 -10.56
CA GLY A 255 8.84 -8.95 -9.46
C GLY A 255 9.85 -8.22 -8.55
N PRO A 256 10.26 -8.91 -7.46
CA PRO A 256 11.11 -8.30 -6.43
C PRO A 256 12.53 -8.06 -6.94
N ASP A 257 13.10 -6.92 -6.55
CA ASP A 257 14.49 -6.57 -6.87
C ASP A 257 15.24 -5.99 -5.64
N GLY A 258 14.56 -5.92 -4.49
CA GLY A 258 15.12 -5.38 -3.24
C GLY A 258 15.31 -3.86 -3.24
N ARG A 259 15.06 -3.18 -4.36
CA ARG A 259 15.25 -1.74 -4.53
C ARG A 259 13.94 -1.00 -4.78
N ASN A 260 13.23 -1.36 -5.84
CA ASN A 260 11.95 -0.75 -6.21
C ASN A 260 10.78 -1.63 -5.76
N CYS A 261 10.80 -2.92 -6.06
CA CYS A 261 9.85 -3.92 -5.59
C CYS A 261 10.45 -4.68 -4.40
N ILE A 262 10.01 -4.37 -3.18
CA ILE A 262 10.63 -4.81 -1.92
C ILE A 262 9.69 -5.78 -1.21
N TYR A 263 9.86 -7.07 -1.47
CA TYR A 263 9.17 -8.17 -0.80
C TYR A 263 9.92 -9.49 -1.00
N LYS A 264 9.63 -10.48 -0.16
CA LYS A 264 10.14 -11.85 -0.27
C LYS A 264 9.02 -12.78 -0.74
N SER A 265 9.35 -13.97 -1.21
CA SER A 265 8.35 -14.98 -1.57
C SER A 265 7.44 -15.35 -0.39
N SER A 266 7.97 -15.34 0.84
CA SER A 266 7.20 -15.58 2.07
C SER A 266 6.16 -14.49 2.39
N ASP A 267 6.27 -13.31 1.79
CA ASP A 267 5.29 -12.23 1.95
C ASP A 267 4.04 -12.42 1.07
N ILE A 268 4.08 -13.38 0.13
CA ILE A 268 3.01 -13.64 -0.85
C ILE A 268 2.46 -15.05 -0.64
N THR A 269 1.18 -15.15 -0.36
CA THR A 269 0.46 -16.43 -0.21
C THR A 269 -0.56 -16.58 -1.32
N TYR A 270 -0.54 -17.71 -2.03
CA TYR A 270 -1.55 -18.08 -3.04
C TYR A 270 -2.54 -19.09 -2.45
N LYS A 271 -3.85 -18.89 -2.69
CA LYS A 271 -4.93 -19.75 -2.21
C LYS A 271 -5.95 -20.03 -3.31
#